data_fc8d669e1456e6a8d22c73066323171e
#
_entry.id   fc8d669e1456e6a8d22c73066323171e
#
_cell.length_a   1.000
_cell.length_b   1.000
_cell.length_c   1.000
_cell.angle_alpha   90.00
_cell.angle_beta   90.00
_cell.angle_gamma   90.00
#
_symmetry.space_group_name_H-M   'P 1'
#
loop_
_entity.id
_entity.type
_entity.pdbx_description
1 polymer ?
#
loop_
_entity_poly.entity_id
_entity_poly.type
_entity_poly.pdbx_seq_one_letter_code
_entity_poly.pdbx_strand_id
1 'polypeptide(L)'
;MNNPVDWKAFEYKFSGDPRAAFESLAYILFCYEFKQTYGIFRYYNQPYIETQPANTADGHKVGFQAKYYDAGTQMSSKEQDLKDAIKGAKNKYAGIDRIIFYINKEFSASSAKDKDKPEHQLRIEKYGKNLGIEIQWRGQSHIEKMLAMEELKYVKNLYFNVETGIDHFHESLINHKNSILKHI
;
A
#
# COMPACT_ATOMS: atom_id res chain seq x y z
N MET A 1 16.72 1.30 -18.52
CA MET A 1 16.72 2.39 -17.49
C MET A 1 15.49 2.20 -16.63
N ASN A 2 15.63 2.09 -15.29
CA ASN A 2 14.45 2.06 -14.41
C ASN A 2 13.83 3.46 -14.38
N ASN A 3 12.68 3.64 -15.01
CA ASN A 3 11.92 4.87 -14.88
C ASN A 3 11.60 5.11 -13.39
N PRO A 4 11.87 6.28 -12.80
CA PRO A 4 11.51 6.54 -11.43
C PRO A 4 9.99 6.46 -11.24
N VAL A 5 9.54 6.22 -10.01
CA VAL A 5 8.12 6.30 -9.66
C VAL A 5 7.72 7.77 -9.66
N ASP A 6 6.74 8.13 -10.47
CA ASP A 6 6.24 9.50 -10.58
C ASP A 6 4.85 9.62 -9.93
N TRP A 7 4.82 10.13 -8.71
CA TRP A 7 3.58 10.35 -7.95
C TRP A 7 2.65 11.39 -8.58
N LYS A 8 3.20 12.36 -9.35
CA LYS A 8 2.36 13.31 -10.11
C LYS A 8 1.63 12.62 -11.26
N ALA A 9 2.30 11.67 -11.93
CA ALA A 9 1.65 10.83 -12.94
C ALA A 9 0.53 9.99 -12.32
N PHE A 10 0.72 9.43 -11.13
CA PHE A 10 -0.32 8.74 -10.38
C PHE A 10 -1.50 9.67 -10.06
N GLU A 11 -1.26 10.84 -9.49
CA GLU A 11 -2.29 11.84 -9.17
C GLU A 11 -3.08 12.29 -10.41
N TYR A 12 -2.40 12.51 -11.51
CA TYR A 12 -3.03 12.87 -12.78
C TYR A 12 -3.92 11.74 -13.32
N LYS A 13 -3.38 10.52 -13.35
CA LYS A 13 -4.08 9.34 -13.88
C LYS A 13 -5.33 8.99 -13.08
N PHE A 14 -5.28 9.12 -11.78
CA PHE A 14 -6.36 8.77 -10.86
C PHE A 14 -7.01 9.99 -10.20
N SER A 15 -7.03 11.13 -10.90
CA SER A 15 -7.56 12.40 -10.38
C SER A 15 -9.02 12.32 -9.89
N GLY A 16 -9.81 11.35 -10.38
CA GLY A 16 -11.18 11.13 -9.93
C GLY A 16 -11.28 10.47 -8.55
N ASP A 17 -10.38 9.52 -8.24
CA ASP A 17 -10.32 8.85 -6.93
C ASP A 17 -8.92 8.27 -6.66
N PRO A 18 -7.94 9.10 -6.28
CA PRO A 18 -6.59 8.65 -5.98
C PRO A 18 -6.52 7.75 -4.73
N ARG A 19 -7.50 7.86 -3.82
CA ARG A 19 -7.55 7.03 -2.60
C ARG A 19 -7.88 5.59 -2.92
N ALA A 20 -8.91 5.35 -3.72
CA ALA A 20 -9.27 4.00 -4.16
C ALA A 20 -8.16 3.37 -5.02
N ALA A 21 -7.52 4.15 -5.90
CA ALA A 21 -6.38 3.68 -6.66
C ALA A 21 -5.19 3.30 -5.78
N PHE A 22 -4.89 4.09 -4.76
CA PHE A 22 -3.82 3.80 -3.81
C PHE A 22 -4.13 2.58 -2.94
N GLU A 23 -5.38 2.41 -2.49
CA GLU A 23 -5.84 1.22 -1.79
C GLU A 23 -5.63 -0.04 -2.64
N SER A 24 -5.99 0.02 -3.93
CA SER A 24 -5.78 -1.07 -4.88
C SER A 24 -4.28 -1.38 -5.09
N LEU A 25 -3.44 -0.36 -5.21
CA LEU A 25 -1.98 -0.53 -5.26
C LEU A 25 -1.46 -1.20 -3.99
N ALA A 26 -1.82 -0.68 -2.82
CA ALA A 26 -1.40 -1.21 -1.53
C ALA A 26 -1.84 -2.67 -1.34
N TYR A 27 -3.03 -3.04 -1.81
CA TYR A 27 -3.50 -4.42 -1.81
C TYR A 27 -2.58 -5.35 -2.61
N ILE A 28 -2.20 -4.94 -3.82
CA ILE A 28 -1.27 -5.73 -4.66
C ILE A 28 0.08 -5.88 -3.97
N LEU A 29 0.61 -4.79 -3.42
CA LEU A 29 1.91 -4.80 -2.72
C LEU A 29 1.87 -5.67 -1.47
N PHE A 30 0.77 -5.62 -0.70
CA PHE A 30 0.57 -6.48 0.47
C PHE A 30 0.50 -7.96 0.06
N CYS A 31 -0.28 -8.30 -0.98
CA CYS A 31 -0.35 -9.67 -1.48
C CYS A 31 1.02 -10.18 -1.95
N TYR A 32 1.80 -9.34 -2.61
CA TYR A 32 3.15 -9.67 -3.04
C TYR A 32 4.08 -9.92 -1.83
N GLU A 33 4.12 -8.98 -0.89
CA GLU A 33 4.99 -9.04 0.29
C GLU A 33 4.70 -10.28 1.15
N PHE A 34 3.42 -10.61 1.34
CA PHE A 34 2.98 -11.72 2.18
C PHE A 34 2.66 -13.00 1.39
N LYS A 35 3.09 -13.08 0.12
CA LYS A 35 2.94 -14.27 -0.75
C LYS A 35 1.49 -14.78 -0.85
N GLN A 36 0.54 -13.85 -0.90
CA GLN A 36 -0.88 -14.16 -1.04
C GLN A 36 -1.24 -14.28 -2.54
N THR A 37 -0.79 -15.36 -3.18
CA THR A 37 -0.85 -15.57 -4.64
C THR A 37 -2.26 -15.44 -5.22
N TYR A 38 -3.26 -15.89 -4.48
CA TYR A 38 -4.67 -15.87 -4.92
C TYR A 38 -5.46 -14.69 -4.35
N GLY A 39 -4.77 -13.73 -3.72
CA GLY A 39 -5.37 -12.60 -3.04
C GLY A 39 -5.97 -12.97 -1.68
N ILE A 40 -6.62 -12.01 -1.07
CA ILE A 40 -7.25 -12.13 0.24
C ILE A 40 -8.68 -11.64 0.12
N PHE A 41 -9.61 -12.36 0.76
CA PHE A 41 -11.01 -11.97 0.75
C PHE A 41 -11.21 -10.61 1.43
N ARG A 42 -12.03 -9.75 0.82
CA ARG A 42 -12.41 -8.43 1.34
C ARG A 42 -13.90 -8.19 1.19
N TYR A 43 -14.48 -7.49 2.15
CA TYR A 43 -15.84 -6.99 2.04
C TYR A 43 -15.85 -5.59 1.45
N TYR A 44 -16.90 -5.21 0.78
CA TYR A 44 -17.15 -3.83 0.39
C TYR A 44 -17.27 -2.96 1.65
N ASN A 45 -16.59 -1.81 1.68
CA ASN A 45 -16.51 -0.91 2.84
C ASN A 45 -16.05 -1.63 4.14
N GLN A 46 -15.06 -2.52 4.02
CA GLN A 46 -14.48 -3.18 5.19
C GLN A 46 -13.81 -2.15 6.11
N PRO A 47 -14.21 -2.04 7.39
CA PRO A 47 -13.69 -1.01 8.27
C PRO A 47 -12.33 -1.40 8.87
N TYR A 48 -11.48 -0.42 9.11
CA TYR A 48 -10.22 -0.45 9.86
C TYR A 48 -9.04 -1.14 9.20
N ILE A 49 -9.25 -2.14 8.36
CA ILE A 49 -8.24 -2.77 7.49
C ILE A 49 -8.90 -3.12 6.16
N GLU A 50 -8.10 -3.19 5.08
CA GLU A 50 -8.64 -3.25 3.72
C GLU A 50 -9.09 -4.65 3.29
N THR A 51 -8.64 -5.70 4.01
CA THR A 51 -8.99 -7.11 3.74
C THR A 51 -9.27 -7.86 5.03
N GLN A 52 -9.73 -9.11 4.95
CA GLN A 52 -9.63 -10.00 6.10
C GLN A 52 -8.16 -10.16 6.50
N PRO A 53 -7.85 -10.28 7.82
CA PRO A 53 -6.46 -10.50 8.24
C PRO A 53 -5.87 -11.78 7.63
N ALA A 54 -4.63 -11.68 7.16
CA ALA A 54 -3.87 -12.82 6.66
C ALA A 54 -3.07 -13.48 7.78
N ASN A 55 -3.00 -14.81 7.78
CA ASN A 55 -2.03 -15.51 8.59
C ASN A 55 -0.72 -15.62 7.81
N THR A 56 0.37 -15.20 8.41
CA THR A 56 1.71 -15.22 7.82
C THR A 56 2.48 -16.46 8.26
N ALA A 57 3.52 -16.81 7.51
CA ALA A 57 4.35 -18.00 7.79
C ALA A 57 5.09 -17.91 9.15
N ASP A 58 5.35 -16.70 9.64
CA ASP A 58 5.95 -16.43 10.95
C ASP A 58 4.93 -16.44 12.11
N GLY A 59 3.69 -16.84 11.84
CA GLY A 59 2.65 -17.07 12.85
C GLY A 59 1.86 -15.81 13.24
N HIS A 60 2.08 -14.68 12.57
CA HIS A 60 1.34 -13.45 12.84
C HIS A 60 0.01 -13.41 12.09
N LYS A 61 -0.97 -12.73 12.67
CA LYS A 61 -2.23 -12.39 12.03
C LYS A 61 -2.22 -10.92 11.64
N VAL A 62 -1.98 -10.67 10.36
CA VAL A 62 -1.64 -9.36 9.82
C VAL A 62 -2.79 -8.75 9.04
N GLY A 63 -3.11 -7.50 9.34
CA GLY A 63 -3.95 -6.65 8.50
C GLY A 63 -3.15 -5.52 7.88
N PHE A 64 -3.67 -4.91 6.82
CA PHE A 64 -3.08 -3.67 6.30
C PHE A 64 -4.12 -2.58 6.14
N GLN A 65 -3.66 -1.34 6.13
CA GLN A 65 -4.45 -0.18 5.80
C GLN A 65 -3.69 0.73 4.84
N ALA A 66 -4.37 1.18 3.80
CA ALA A 66 -3.87 2.15 2.84
C ALA A 66 -4.30 3.56 3.24
N LYS A 67 -3.37 4.50 3.26
CA LYS A 67 -3.62 5.90 3.59
C LYS A 67 -3.01 6.79 2.51
N TYR A 68 -3.87 7.31 1.65
CA TYR A 68 -3.48 8.33 0.67
C TYR A 68 -3.74 9.72 1.24
N TYR A 69 -2.71 10.53 1.33
CA TYR A 69 -2.76 11.90 1.82
C TYR A 69 -2.33 12.89 0.75
N ASP A 70 -3.06 13.99 0.66
CA ASP A 70 -2.75 15.09 -0.26
C ASP A 70 -1.40 15.73 0.07
N ALA A 71 -0.78 16.40 -0.93
CA ALA A 71 0.58 16.93 -0.83
C ALA A 71 0.83 17.79 0.43
N GLY A 72 -0.11 18.64 0.83
CA GLY A 72 0.01 19.53 2.00
C GLY A 72 -0.25 18.86 3.36
N THR A 73 -0.63 17.58 3.41
CA THR A 73 -0.99 16.91 4.67
C THR A 73 0.24 16.71 5.55
N GLN A 74 0.16 17.17 6.79
CA GLN A 74 1.14 16.92 7.84
C GLN A 74 0.83 15.59 8.53
N MET A 75 1.80 14.66 8.60
CA MET A 75 1.61 13.35 9.24
C MET A 75 1.24 13.44 10.71
N SER A 76 1.71 14.46 11.42
CA SER A 76 1.34 14.72 12.82
C SER A 76 -0.16 14.97 13.03
N SER A 77 -0.85 15.56 12.05
CA SER A 77 -2.30 15.78 12.13
C SER A 77 -3.13 14.51 11.95
N LYS A 78 -2.51 13.40 11.54
CA LYS A 78 -3.16 12.11 11.28
C LYS A 78 -2.99 11.10 12.42
N GLU A 79 -2.36 11.50 13.50
CA GLU A 79 -2.10 10.62 14.66
C GLU A 79 -3.37 9.98 15.20
N GLN A 80 -4.43 10.76 15.37
CA GLN A 80 -5.69 10.24 15.93
C GLN A 80 -6.38 9.28 14.97
N ASP A 81 -6.46 9.61 13.67
CA ASP A 81 -7.05 8.73 12.64
C ASP A 81 -6.36 7.36 12.61
N LEU A 82 -5.03 7.34 12.72
CA LEU A 82 -4.25 6.10 12.73
C LEU A 82 -4.48 5.30 14.02
N LYS A 83 -4.57 5.96 15.17
CA LYS A 83 -4.91 5.30 16.45
C LYS A 83 -6.33 4.70 16.44
N ASP A 84 -7.29 5.42 15.86
CA ASP A 84 -8.68 4.93 15.76
C ASP A 84 -8.76 3.71 14.84
N ALA A 85 -8.00 3.68 13.74
CA ALA A 85 -7.88 2.51 12.89
C ALA A 85 -7.30 1.30 13.63
N ILE A 86 -6.22 1.49 14.41
CA ILE A 86 -5.60 0.42 15.22
C ILE A 86 -6.60 -0.12 16.25
N LYS A 87 -7.28 0.77 16.99
CA LYS A 87 -8.28 0.40 18.00
C LYS A 87 -9.44 -0.37 17.36
N GLY A 88 -9.95 0.15 16.24
CA GLY A 88 -11.05 -0.46 15.54
C GLY A 88 -10.69 -1.85 14.99
N ALA A 89 -9.49 -2.01 14.42
CA ALA A 89 -8.99 -3.31 13.96
C ALA A 89 -8.87 -4.32 15.12
N LYS A 90 -8.31 -3.89 16.27
CA LYS A 90 -8.20 -4.74 17.47
C LYS A 90 -9.55 -5.25 17.96
N ASN A 91 -10.54 -4.37 17.98
CA ASN A 91 -11.88 -4.72 18.47
C ASN A 91 -12.64 -5.63 17.50
N LYS A 92 -12.43 -5.47 16.19
CA LYS A 92 -13.19 -6.18 15.17
C LYS A 92 -12.59 -7.52 14.77
N TYR A 93 -11.26 -7.61 14.72
CA TYR A 93 -10.58 -8.80 14.16
C TYR A 93 -9.86 -9.56 15.29
N ALA A 94 -10.50 -10.60 15.79
CA ALA A 94 -9.94 -11.43 16.86
C ALA A 94 -8.54 -11.99 16.47
N GLY A 95 -7.58 -11.81 17.36
CA GLY A 95 -6.23 -12.32 17.21
C GLY A 95 -5.34 -11.51 16.26
N ILE A 96 -5.81 -10.38 15.70
CA ILE A 96 -4.91 -9.50 14.94
C ILE A 96 -3.80 -8.97 15.86
N ASP A 97 -2.57 -9.12 15.45
CA ASP A 97 -1.38 -8.75 16.23
C ASP A 97 -0.39 -7.86 15.47
N ARG A 98 -0.62 -7.65 14.14
CA ARG A 98 0.20 -6.76 13.32
C ARG A 98 -0.66 -5.97 12.35
N ILE A 99 -0.41 -4.66 12.23
CA ILE A 99 -1.01 -3.81 11.19
C ILE A 99 0.09 -3.12 10.41
N ILE A 100 -0.03 -3.20 9.08
CA ILE A 100 0.87 -2.54 8.14
C ILE A 100 0.15 -1.35 7.52
N PHE A 101 0.70 -0.16 7.71
CA PHE A 101 0.23 1.04 7.06
C PHE A 101 1.02 1.31 5.78
N TYR A 102 0.36 1.25 4.63
CA TYR A 102 0.87 1.78 3.36
C TYR A 102 0.49 3.24 3.27
N ILE A 103 1.47 4.12 3.10
CA ILE A 103 1.26 5.57 3.11
C ILE A 103 2.07 6.20 1.97
N ASN A 104 1.43 7.04 1.16
CA ASN A 104 2.08 7.77 0.07
C ASN A 104 2.97 8.94 0.55
N LYS A 105 3.36 8.94 1.81
CA LYS A 105 4.18 9.96 2.45
C LYS A 105 5.29 9.35 3.29
N GLU A 106 6.27 10.18 3.63
CA GLU A 106 7.28 9.85 4.62
C GLU A 106 7.01 10.56 5.94
N PHE A 107 7.43 9.94 7.03
CA PHE A 107 7.56 10.66 8.28
C PHE A 107 8.78 11.59 8.21
N SER A 108 8.65 12.81 8.70
CA SER A 108 9.81 13.67 8.86
C SER A 108 10.76 13.09 9.90
N ALA A 109 12.07 13.20 9.66
CA ALA A 109 13.04 12.82 10.68
C ALA A 109 12.84 13.68 11.95
N SER A 110 13.16 13.09 13.10
CA SER A 110 13.18 13.87 14.36
C SER A 110 14.29 14.89 14.32
N SER A 111 14.01 16.10 14.80
CA SER A 111 15.04 17.12 15.05
C SER A 111 15.80 16.92 16.37
N ALA A 112 15.35 16.01 17.22
CA ALA A 112 15.99 15.70 18.50
C ALA A 112 17.22 14.81 18.29
N LYS A 113 18.34 15.15 18.94
CA LYS A 113 19.64 14.48 18.76
C LYS A 113 19.61 12.97 19.07
N ASP A 114 18.70 12.53 19.93
CA ASP A 114 18.66 11.16 20.45
C ASP A 114 17.50 10.33 19.88
N LYS A 115 16.81 10.82 18.84
CA LYS A 115 15.62 10.15 18.29
C LYS A 115 15.62 10.18 16.76
N ASP A 116 15.60 9.02 16.15
CA ASP A 116 15.49 8.87 14.70
C ASP A 116 14.05 9.12 14.21
N LYS A 117 13.07 8.74 15.03
CA LYS A 117 11.64 8.81 14.69
C LYS A 117 10.98 10.05 15.31
N PRO A 118 10.05 10.71 14.60
CA PRO A 118 9.29 11.82 15.16
C PRO A 118 8.34 11.36 16.27
N GLU A 119 8.05 12.24 17.22
CA GLU A 119 7.25 11.96 18.41
C GLU A 119 5.87 11.36 18.10
N HIS A 120 5.18 11.88 17.08
CA HIS A 120 3.86 11.37 16.72
C HIS A 120 3.92 9.93 16.20
N GLN A 121 4.97 9.54 15.47
CA GLN A 121 5.18 8.16 15.05
C GLN A 121 5.40 7.24 16.27
N LEU A 122 6.25 7.65 17.20
CA LEU A 122 6.51 6.90 18.44
C LEU A 122 5.24 6.72 19.27
N ARG A 123 4.38 7.76 19.35
CA ARG A 123 3.10 7.67 20.08
C ARG A 123 2.13 6.69 19.43
N ILE A 124 2.08 6.61 18.10
CA ILE A 124 1.24 5.65 17.37
C ILE A 124 1.75 4.22 17.61
N GLU A 125 3.07 3.99 17.46
CA GLU A 125 3.67 2.68 17.69
C GLU A 125 3.48 2.21 19.15
N LYS A 126 3.68 3.11 20.12
CA LYS A 126 3.42 2.82 21.53
C LYS A 126 1.94 2.49 21.80
N TYR A 127 1.02 3.22 21.14
CA TYR A 127 -0.41 2.94 21.25
C TYR A 127 -0.76 1.54 20.73
N GLY A 128 -0.24 1.16 19.54
CA GLY A 128 -0.39 -0.18 19.00
C GLY A 128 0.16 -1.25 19.95
N LYS A 129 1.39 -1.05 20.45
CA LYS A 129 2.03 -1.96 21.41
C LYS A 129 1.20 -2.17 22.67
N ASN A 130 0.59 -1.12 23.22
CA ASN A 130 -0.28 -1.21 24.40
C ASN A 130 -1.55 -2.04 24.15
N LEU A 131 -1.99 -2.15 22.88
CA LEU A 131 -3.10 -3.00 22.46
C LEU A 131 -2.65 -4.41 22.00
N GLY A 132 -1.35 -4.73 22.11
CA GLY A 132 -0.78 -5.98 21.63
C GLY A 132 -0.77 -6.05 20.10
N ILE A 133 -0.57 -4.92 19.41
CA ILE A 133 -0.47 -4.81 17.95
C ILE A 133 0.88 -4.20 17.60
N GLU A 134 1.66 -4.91 16.80
CA GLU A 134 2.85 -4.38 16.14
C GLU A 134 2.44 -3.49 14.98
N ILE A 135 3.01 -2.28 14.89
CA ILE A 135 2.77 -1.37 13.79
C ILE A 135 3.99 -1.34 12.88
N GLN A 136 3.77 -1.59 11.59
CA GLN A 136 4.78 -1.49 10.57
C GLN A 136 4.36 -0.44 9.52
N TRP A 137 5.36 0.25 8.95
CA TRP A 137 5.14 1.32 8.00
C TRP A 137 5.72 0.97 6.63
N ARG A 138 4.97 1.25 5.60
CA ARG A 138 5.38 1.23 4.20
C ARG A 138 5.16 2.62 3.64
N GLY A 139 6.10 3.52 3.93
CA GLY A 139 6.09 4.88 3.40
C GLY A 139 6.43 4.92 1.91
N GLN A 140 6.44 6.11 1.36
CA GLN A 140 6.67 6.38 -0.05
C GLN A 140 7.94 5.69 -0.57
N SER A 141 9.09 5.89 0.08
CA SER A 141 10.37 5.27 -0.33
C SER A 141 10.33 3.76 -0.31
N HIS A 142 9.61 3.16 0.65
CA HIS A 142 9.45 1.70 0.71
C HIS A 142 8.62 1.20 -0.49
N ILE A 143 7.52 1.86 -0.79
CA ILE A 143 6.66 1.55 -1.95
C ILE A 143 7.46 1.68 -3.24
N GLU A 144 8.21 2.76 -3.42
CA GLU A 144 9.07 2.98 -4.58
C GLU A 144 10.13 1.88 -4.74
N LYS A 145 10.73 1.44 -3.63
CA LYS A 145 11.68 0.33 -3.62
C LYS A 145 11.03 -0.99 -4.02
N MET A 146 9.84 -1.28 -3.55
CA MET A 146 9.09 -2.47 -3.97
C MET A 146 8.80 -2.41 -5.48
N LEU A 147 8.31 -1.27 -5.97
CA LEU A 147 7.99 -1.07 -7.39
C LEU A 147 9.22 -1.04 -8.32
N ALA A 148 10.44 -0.96 -7.77
CA ALA A 148 11.67 -1.11 -8.54
C ALA A 148 12.05 -2.58 -8.80
N MET A 149 11.38 -3.55 -8.17
CA MET A 149 11.59 -4.97 -8.41
C MET A 149 11.02 -5.37 -9.77
N GLU A 150 11.70 -6.29 -10.47
CA GLU A 150 11.28 -6.69 -11.83
C GLU A 150 9.89 -7.34 -11.83
N GLU A 151 9.57 -8.11 -10.81
CA GLU A 151 8.26 -8.78 -10.65
C GLU A 151 7.10 -7.79 -10.53
N LEU A 152 7.37 -6.57 -10.05
CA LEU A 152 6.37 -5.51 -9.88
C LEU A 152 6.40 -4.45 -10.98
N LYS A 153 7.21 -4.65 -12.03
CA LYS A 153 7.33 -3.73 -13.15
C LYS A 153 5.99 -3.45 -13.85
N TYR A 154 5.18 -4.47 -14.04
CA TYR A 154 3.83 -4.31 -14.60
C TYR A 154 2.94 -3.45 -13.68
N VAL A 155 2.97 -3.68 -12.38
CA VAL A 155 2.22 -2.89 -11.39
C VAL A 155 2.66 -1.44 -11.43
N LYS A 156 3.98 -1.19 -11.45
CA LYS A 156 4.53 0.15 -11.59
C LYS A 156 4.01 0.86 -12.86
N ASN A 157 4.07 0.19 -14.01
CA ASN A 157 3.58 0.76 -15.26
C ASN A 157 2.07 1.03 -15.20
N LEU A 158 1.29 0.11 -14.63
CA LEU A 158 -0.15 0.26 -14.50
C LEU A 158 -0.54 1.49 -13.68
N TYR A 159 0.19 1.81 -12.63
CA TYR A 159 -0.19 2.90 -11.73
C TYR A 159 0.53 4.24 -12.02
N PHE A 160 1.75 4.21 -12.52
CA PHE A 160 2.62 5.38 -12.62
C PHE A 160 3.01 5.78 -14.04
N ASN A 161 2.55 5.05 -15.07
CA ASN A 161 2.81 5.44 -16.45
C ASN A 161 1.55 5.97 -17.09
N VAL A 162 1.60 7.18 -17.63
CA VAL A 162 0.45 7.84 -18.26
C VAL A 162 0.18 7.28 -19.66
N GLU A 163 1.22 6.81 -20.35
CA GLU A 163 1.15 6.44 -21.77
C GLU A 163 0.77 4.98 -22.04
N THR A 164 0.94 4.07 -21.07
CA THR A 164 0.89 2.61 -21.35
C THR A 164 -0.47 1.94 -21.20
N GLY A 165 -1.52 2.64 -20.79
CA GLY A 165 -2.84 2.02 -20.57
C GLY A 165 -3.51 1.55 -21.87
N ILE A 166 -3.34 2.28 -22.96
CA ILE A 166 -3.97 1.99 -24.26
C ILE A 166 -3.04 1.17 -25.15
N ASP A 167 -1.76 1.48 -25.18
CA ASP A 167 -0.80 0.83 -26.07
C ASP A 167 -0.53 -0.62 -25.68
N HIS A 168 -0.37 -0.95 -24.41
CA HIS A 168 -0.19 -2.34 -23.95
C HIS A 168 -1.42 -3.22 -24.18
N PHE A 169 -2.62 -2.66 -24.06
CA PHE A 169 -3.84 -3.40 -24.39
C PHE A 169 -3.91 -3.67 -25.91
N HIS A 170 -3.53 -2.68 -26.73
CA HIS A 170 -3.45 -2.83 -28.19
C HIS A 170 -2.35 -3.82 -28.61
N GLU A 171 -1.15 -3.72 -28.05
CA GLU A 171 -0.06 -4.67 -28.32
C GLU A 171 -0.41 -6.10 -27.87
N SER A 172 -1.04 -6.26 -26.71
CA SER A 172 -1.50 -7.57 -26.23
C SER A 172 -2.56 -8.16 -27.16
N LEU A 173 -3.52 -7.35 -27.64
CA LEU A 173 -4.52 -7.78 -28.62
C LEU A 173 -3.88 -8.13 -29.97
N ILE A 174 -2.93 -7.35 -30.45
CA ILE A 174 -2.22 -7.62 -31.71
C ILE A 174 -1.38 -8.91 -31.57
N ASN A 175 -0.69 -9.10 -30.46
CA ASN A 175 0.11 -10.29 -30.22
C ASN A 175 -0.77 -11.55 -30.09
N HIS A 176 -1.93 -11.44 -29.43
CA HIS A 176 -2.89 -12.54 -29.34
C HIS A 176 -3.50 -12.87 -30.70
N LYS A 177 -3.88 -11.87 -31.49
CA LYS A 177 -4.34 -12.04 -32.87
C LYS A 177 -3.29 -12.71 -33.76
N ASN A 178 -2.04 -12.27 -33.67
CA ASN A 178 -0.94 -12.82 -34.46
C ASN A 178 -0.58 -14.25 -34.03
N SER A 179 -0.77 -14.61 -32.76
CA SER A 179 -0.62 -15.98 -32.25
C SER A 179 -1.68 -16.91 -32.84
N ILE A 180 -2.94 -16.47 -32.88
CA ILE A 180 -4.03 -17.25 -33.47
C ILE A 180 -3.81 -17.47 -34.96
N LEU A 181 -3.38 -16.44 -35.71
CA LEU A 181 -3.17 -16.52 -37.15
C LEU A 181 -1.96 -17.39 -37.55
N LYS A 182 -1.02 -17.70 -36.65
CA LYS A 182 0.09 -18.62 -36.90
C LYS A 182 -0.29 -20.11 -36.78
N HIS A 183 -1.49 -20.40 -36.28
CA HIS A 183 -1.97 -21.76 -36.06
C HIS A 183 -3.16 -22.12 -36.98
N ILE A 184 -3.48 -21.27 -37.96
CA ILE A 184 -4.41 -21.51 -39.06
C ILE A 184 -3.60 -21.66 -40.37
#